data_56c9ea90ae44b8bc920cd9b7c4ecd910
#
_entry.id   56c9ea90ae44b8bc920cd9b7c4ecd910
#
_cell.length_a   1.000
_cell.length_b   1.000
_cell.length_c   1.000
_cell.angle_alpha   90.00
_cell.angle_beta   90.00
_cell.angle_gamma   90.00
#
_symmetry.space_group_name_H-M   'P 1'
#
loop_
_entity.id
_entity.type
_entity.pdbx_description
1 polymer ?
#
loop_
_entity_poly.entity_id
_entity_poly.type
_entity_poly.pdbx_seq_one_letter_code
_entity_poly.pdbx_strand_id
1 'polypeptide(L)'
;MALFTLKGLNRRRWELFKANRRGLWSLWIFGALFLMSVFAPIIANDRPMLVSYKSELLFPTFVNYPESKFGGFLARTDYRDPVNQDEINANGWMIWPPIRYSYNTVNNELPRPAPSTPASNLTREEACAKYPLGPTDPNCNFGNLNWLGTDDQ
;
A
#
# COMPACT_ATOMS: atom_id res chain seq x y z
N MET A 1 -15.21 -14.50 -27.96
CA MET A 1 -14.71 -15.00 -26.66
C MET A 1 -15.31 -16.38 -26.41
N ALA A 2 -14.54 -17.44 -26.62
CA ALA A 2 -14.99 -18.83 -26.35
C ALA A 2 -14.85 -19.06 -24.84
N LEU A 3 -15.90 -18.75 -24.09
CA LEU A 3 -16.03 -19.12 -22.69
C LEU A 3 -16.07 -20.66 -22.61
N PHE A 4 -15.15 -21.21 -21.86
CA PHE A 4 -14.97 -22.61 -21.50
C PHE A 4 -16.28 -23.44 -21.60
N THR A 5 -16.45 -24.21 -22.67
CA THR A 5 -17.50 -25.22 -22.77
C THR A 5 -17.11 -26.40 -21.91
N LEU A 6 -17.59 -26.43 -20.67
CA LEU A 6 -17.40 -27.53 -19.76
C LEU A 6 -18.08 -28.79 -20.36
N LYS A 7 -17.30 -29.82 -20.66
CA LYS A 7 -17.82 -31.11 -21.14
C LYS A 7 -18.68 -31.78 -20.06
N GLY A 8 -19.76 -32.42 -20.44
CA GLY A 8 -20.83 -33.04 -19.66
C GLY A 8 -20.65 -33.33 -18.14
N LEU A 9 -19.61 -34.07 -17.76
CA LEU A 9 -19.37 -34.43 -16.36
C LEU A 9 -18.96 -33.23 -15.49
N ASN A 10 -18.14 -32.33 -16.04
CA ASN A 10 -17.67 -31.13 -15.35
C ASN A 10 -18.80 -30.10 -15.21
N ARG A 11 -19.69 -30.03 -16.20
CA ARG A 11 -20.87 -29.17 -16.13
C ARG A 11 -21.79 -29.62 -14.99
N ARG A 12 -22.09 -30.93 -14.87
CA ARG A 12 -22.92 -31.47 -13.80
C ARG A 12 -22.32 -31.24 -12.42
N ARG A 13 -21.00 -31.42 -12.27
CA ARG A 13 -20.26 -31.12 -11.03
C ARG A 13 -20.35 -29.63 -10.65
N TRP A 14 -20.24 -28.77 -11.63
CA TRP A 14 -20.36 -27.33 -11.42
C TRP A 14 -21.78 -26.92 -11.02
N GLU A 15 -22.78 -27.50 -11.63
CA GLU A 15 -24.19 -27.27 -11.28
C GLU A 15 -24.50 -27.74 -9.84
N LEU A 16 -24.00 -28.90 -9.44
CA LEU A 16 -24.13 -29.41 -8.06
C LEU A 16 -23.38 -28.52 -7.06
N PHE A 17 -22.20 -28.04 -7.42
CA PHE A 17 -21.46 -27.10 -6.59
C PHE A 17 -22.22 -25.78 -6.39
N LYS A 18 -22.77 -25.21 -7.46
CA LYS A 18 -23.57 -23.97 -7.37
C LYS A 18 -24.85 -24.16 -6.55
N ALA A 19 -25.42 -25.33 -6.56
CA ALA A 19 -26.60 -25.67 -5.72
C ALA A 19 -26.25 -25.67 -4.22
N ASN A 20 -24.99 -25.92 -3.87
CA ASN A 20 -24.50 -25.82 -2.50
C ASN A 20 -24.17 -24.36 -2.15
N ARG A 21 -25.13 -23.64 -1.59
CA ARG A 21 -24.98 -22.21 -1.23
C ARG A 21 -23.79 -21.96 -0.32
N ARG A 22 -23.54 -22.84 0.66
CA ARG A 22 -22.40 -22.68 1.59
C ARG A 22 -21.06 -22.74 0.85
N GLY A 23 -20.89 -23.73 -0.03
CA GLY A 23 -19.70 -23.86 -0.85
C GLY A 23 -19.51 -22.68 -1.80
N LEU A 24 -20.57 -22.17 -2.39
CA LEU A 24 -20.53 -21.02 -3.28
C LEU A 24 -20.13 -19.75 -2.53
N TRP A 25 -20.70 -19.49 -1.35
CA TRP A 25 -20.31 -18.35 -0.52
C TRP A 25 -18.85 -18.43 -0.07
N SER A 26 -18.41 -19.64 0.36
CA SER A 26 -16.99 -19.84 0.72
C SER A 26 -16.05 -19.54 -0.44
N LEU A 27 -16.40 -19.95 -1.65
CA LEU A 27 -15.61 -19.65 -2.86
C LEU A 27 -15.51 -18.13 -3.10
N TRP A 28 -16.62 -17.40 -2.97
CA TRP A 28 -16.62 -15.95 -3.16
C TRP A 28 -15.81 -15.22 -2.09
N ILE A 29 -15.97 -15.60 -0.82
CA ILE A 29 -15.23 -15.01 0.30
C ILE A 29 -13.73 -15.29 0.10
N PHE A 30 -13.36 -16.55 -0.17
CA PHE A 30 -11.98 -16.92 -0.42
C PHE A 30 -11.39 -16.20 -1.64
N GLY A 31 -12.17 -16.14 -2.74
CA GLY A 31 -11.76 -15.43 -3.94
C GLY A 31 -11.53 -13.92 -3.69
N ALA A 32 -12.40 -13.30 -2.91
CA ALA A 32 -12.25 -11.89 -2.53
C ALA A 32 -10.98 -11.66 -1.68
N LEU A 33 -10.77 -12.50 -0.65
CA LEU A 33 -9.57 -12.42 0.19
C LEU A 33 -8.29 -12.70 -0.60
N PHE A 34 -8.33 -13.67 -1.52
CA PHE A 34 -7.21 -13.97 -2.41
C PHE A 34 -6.88 -12.77 -3.32
N LEU A 35 -7.90 -12.16 -3.93
CA LEU A 35 -7.70 -10.98 -4.76
C LEU A 35 -7.15 -9.81 -3.94
N MET A 36 -7.67 -9.56 -2.74
CA MET A 36 -7.13 -8.54 -1.84
C MET A 36 -5.65 -8.80 -1.50
N SER A 37 -5.28 -10.05 -1.27
CA SER A 37 -3.89 -10.44 -1.01
C SER A 37 -2.98 -10.19 -2.23
N VAL A 38 -3.44 -10.51 -3.44
CA VAL A 38 -2.68 -10.26 -4.68
C VAL A 38 -2.49 -8.77 -4.92
N PHE A 39 -3.50 -7.95 -4.60
CA PHE A 39 -3.44 -6.50 -4.77
C PHE A 39 -2.89 -5.76 -3.54
N ALA A 40 -2.50 -6.47 -2.48
CA ALA A 40 -1.95 -5.86 -1.27
C ALA A 40 -0.77 -4.90 -1.55
N PRO A 41 0.20 -5.19 -2.43
CA PRO A 41 1.30 -4.27 -2.74
C PRO A 41 0.86 -2.95 -3.39
N ILE A 42 -0.34 -2.92 -3.98
CA ILE A 42 -0.93 -1.70 -4.56
C ILE A 42 -1.66 -0.89 -3.49
N ILE A 43 -2.17 -1.57 -2.45
CA ILE A 43 -2.94 -0.93 -1.38
C ILE A 43 -2.01 -0.44 -0.25
N ALA A 44 -1.01 -1.25 0.11
CA ALA A 44 -0.10 -0.99 1.21
C ALA A 44 1.35 -1.28 0.78
N ASN A 45 2.14 -0.22 0.62
CA ASN A 45 3.53 -0.32 0.22
C ASN A 45 4.31 0.92 0.69
N ASP A 46 5.57 0.73 1.03
CA ASP A 46 6.52 1.79 1.38
C ASP A 46 7.13 2.50 0.16
N ARG A 47 6.68 2.13 -1.05
CA ARG A 47 7.14 2.71 -2.31
C ARG A 47 5.98 3.28 -3.10
N PRO A 48 6.22 4.37 -3.84
CA PRO A 48 5.21 4.89 -4.75
C PRO A 48 4.91 3.89 -5.86
N MET A 49 3.65 3.84 -6.29
CA MET A 49 3.21 3.01 -7.41
C MET A 49 3.78 3.50 -8.72
N LEU A 50 3.84 4.81 -8.88
CA LEU A 50 4.28 5.46 -10.08
C LEU A 50 5.08 6.72 -9.73
N VAL A 51 6.22 6.89 -10.36
CA VAL A 51 7.07 8.08 -10.27
C VAL A 51 7.32 8.60 -11.67
N SER A 52 7.03 9.85 -11.91
CA SER A 52 7.51 10.59 -13.07
C SER A 52 8.72 11.40 -12.64
N TYR A 53 9.88 11.15 -13.22
CA TYR A 53 11.11 11.87 -12.91
C TYR A 53 11.86 12.21 -14.20
N LYS A 54 12.11 13.49 -14.46
CA LYS A 54 12.78 13.99 -15.67
C LYS A 54 12.18 13.40 -16.96
N SER A 55 10.84 13.38 -17.05
CA SER A 55 10.07 12.82 -18.17
C SER A 55 10.16 11.31 -18.35
N GLU A 56 10.74 10.57 -17.42
CA GLU A 56 10.77 9.11 -17.37
C GLU A 56 9.73 8.59 -16.39
N LEU A 57 8.96 7.57 -16.79
CA LEU A 57 8.00 6.89 -15.91
C LEU A 57 8.66 5.67 -15.28
N LEU A 58 8.66 5.63 -13.95
CA LEU A 58 9.24 4.59 -13.14
C LEU A 58 8.16 3.90 -12.31
N PHE A 59 8.32 2.59 -12.08
CA PHE A 59 7.41 1.75 -11.30
C PHE A 59 8.12 1.14 -10.08
N PRO A 60 8.36 1.91 -9.01
CA PRO A 60 9.15 1.45 -7.87
C PRO A 60 8.56 0.28 -7.10
N THR A 61 7.25 0.10 -7.16
CA THR A 61 6.56 -1.06 -6.56
C THR A 61 7.03 -2.39 -7.15
N PHE A 62 7.38 -2.42 -8.44
CA PHE A 62 7.76 -3.64 -9.17
C PHE A 62 9.25 -3.72 -9.46
N VAL A 63 9.91 -2.57 -9.61
CA VAL A 63 11.32 -2.50 -10.01
C VAL A 63 12.12 -1.71 -8.96
N ASN A 64 13.27 -2.25 -8.57
CA ASN A 64 14.18 -1.54 -7.67
C ASN A 64 15.06 -0.58 -8.49
N TYR A 65 15.03 0.69 -8.12
CA TYR A 65 15.91 1.69 -8.70
C TYR A 65 16.97 2.08 -7.68
N PRO A 66 18.23 2.24 -8.11
CA PRO A 66 19.30 2.74 -7.24
C PRO A 66 19.07 4.22 -6.94
N GLU A 67 19.47 4.64 -5.76
CA GLU A 67 19.35 6.03 -5.33
C GLU A 67 20.22 6.98 -6.17
N SER A 68 21.28 6.47 -6.80
CA SER A 68 22.11 7.23 -7.73
C SER A 68 21.34 7.87 -8.89
N LYS A 69 20.15 7.34 -9.22
CA LYS A 69 19.26 7.94 -10.20
C LYS A 69 18.67 9.27 -9.74
N PHE A 70 18.55 9.46 -8.43
CA PHE A 70 17.99 10.65 -7.77
C PHE A 70 19.07 11.49 -7.07
N GLY A 71 20.35 11.15 -7.28
CA GLY A 71 21.48 11.91 -6.73
C GLY A 71 22.07 11.36 -5.41
N GLY A 72 21.53 10.26 -4.88
CA GLY A 72 22.03 9.61 -3.67
C GLY A 72 23.09 8.53 -3.95
N PHE A 73 23.46 7.78 -2.91
CA PHE A 73 24.55 6.82 -2.95
C PHE A 73 24.14 5.38 -2.62
N LEU A 74 22.90 5.17 -2.17
CA LEU A 74 22.42 3.85 -1.77
C LEU A 74 22.12 2.97 -2.98
N ALA A 75 22.31 1.67 -2.82
CA ALA A 75 21.98 0.67 -3.84
C ALA A 75 20.47 0.57 -4.12
N ARG A 76 19.66 1.10 -3.20
CA ARG A 76 18.19 1.09 -3.28
C ARG A 76 17.66 2.42 -2.76
N THR A 77 16.76 3.04 -3.51
CA THR A 77 16.14 4.31 -3.12
C THR A 77 15.17 4.11 -1.97
N ASP A 78 15.33 4.91 -0.93
CA ASP A 78 14.29 5.13 0.08
C ASP A 78 13.42 6.31 -0.38
N TYR A 79 12.19 5.99 -0.82
CA TYR A 79 11.24 7.00 -1.29
C TYR A 79 10.54 7.74 -0.13
N ARG A 80 10.76 7.33 1.11
CA ARG A 80 10.23 8.00 2.31
C ARG A 80 11.21 9.05 2.84
N ASP A 81 12.48 8.99 2.45
CA ASP A 81 13.46 10.01 2.80
C ASP A 81 13.02 11.37 2.23
N PRO A 82 12.91 12.42 3.07
CA PRO A 82 12.54 13.76 2.63
C PRO A 82 13.40 14.30 1.50
N VAL A 83 14.73 14.02 1.53
CA VAL A 83 15.66 14.48 0.49
C VAL A 83 15.31 13.91 -0.88
N ASN A 84 15.02 12.61 -0.94
CA ASN A 84 14.62 11.93 -2.17
C ASN A 84 13.23 12.40 -2.64
N GLN A 85 12.32 12.66 -1.70
CA GLN A 85 10.99 13.18 -2.05
C GLN A 85 11.08 14.58 -2.65
N ASP A 86 11.88 15.47 -2.06
CA ASP A 86 12.04 16.84 -2.53
C ASP A 86 12.68 16.86 -3.92
N GLU A 87 13.73 16.06 -4.16
CA GLU A 87 14.38 15.96 -5.47
C GLU A 87 13.40 15.44 -6.54
N ILE A 88 12.62 14.41 -6.22
CA ILE A 88 11.65 13.85 -7.18
C ILE A 88 10.51 14.83 -7.43
N ASN A 89 9.99 15.49 -6.40
CA ASN A 89 8.90 16.47 -6.54
C ASN A 89 9.34 17.74 -7.26
N ALA A 90 10.61 18.14 -7.14
CA ALA A 90 11.16 19.27 -7.90
C ALA A 90 11.25 18.99 -9.40
N ASN A 91 11.43 17.73 -9.81
CA ASN A 91 11.66 17.30 -11.19
C ASN A 91 10.52 16.43 -11.76
N GLY A 92 9.42 16.27 -11.02
CA GLY A 92 8.31 15.42 -11.43
C GLY A 92 7.21 15.28 -10.39
N TRP A 93 6.63 14.10 -10.31
CA TRP A 93 5.56 13.79 -9.36
C TRP A 93 5.55 12.30 -9.00
N MET A 94 4.91 11.97 -7.86
CA MET A 94 4.77 10.60 -7.36
C MET A 94 3.31 10.28 -7.04
N ILE A 95 2.88 9.05 -7.35
CA ILE A 95 1.60 8.49 -6.91
C ILE A 95 1.89 7.43 -5.86
N TRP A 96 1.45 7.69 -4.64
CA TRP A 96 1.57 6.79 -3.51
C TRP A 96 0.36 5.87 -3.36
N PRO A 97 0.55 4.65 -2.81
CA PRO A 97 -0.56 3.83 -2.35
C PRO A 97 -1.31 4.51 -1.19
N PRO A 98 -2.57 4.12 -0.93
CA PRO A 98 -3.35 4.67 0.19
C PRO A 98 -2.69 4.49 1.55
N ILE A 99 -1.99 3.38 1.77
CA ILE A 99 -1.24 3.07 2.99
C ILE A 99 0.24 3.04 2.61
N ARG A 100 1.03 3.94 3.21
CA ARG A 100 2.47 4.12 2.91
C ARG A 100 3.38 3.26 3.78
N TYR A 101 2.90 2.12 4.23
CA TYR A 101 3.64 1.16 5.04
C TYR A 101 3.59 -0.22 4.38
N SER A 102 4.72 -0.90 4.42
CA SER A 102 4.86 -2.30 4.05
C SER A 102 4.86 -3.17 5.32
N TYR A 103 4.80 -4.48 5.17
CA TYR A 103 4.83 -5.44 6.28
C TYR A 103 6.13 -5.39 7.11
N ASN A 104 7.20 -4.84 6.56
CA ASN A 104 8.52 -4.73 7.21
C ASN A 104 8.97 -3.27 7.42
N THR A 105 8.08 -2.32 7.23
CA THR A 105 8.41 -0.90 7.43
C THR A 105 8.31 -0.56 8.90
N VAL A 106 9.44 -0.19 9.51
CA VAL A 106 9.47 0.32 10.88
C VAL A 106 9.08 1.80 10.86
N ASN A 107 8.07 2.15 11.65
CA ASN A 107 7.66 3.53 11.83
C ASN A 107 8.23 4.09 13.14
N ASN A 108 9.31 4.85 13.03
CA ASN A 108 9.91 5.55 14.18
C ASN A 108 9.22 6.90 14.47
N GLU A 109 8.26 7.28 13.65
CA GLU A 109 7.59 8.57 13.71
C GLU A 109 6.17 8.46 14.24
N LEU A 110 6.02 7.79 15.38
CA LEU A 110 4.72 7.65 16.01
C LEU A 110 4.32 8.93 16.75
N PRO A 111 3.05 9.35 16.69
CA PRO A 111 2.54 10.47 17.50
C PRO A 111 2.52 10.14 18.99
N ARG A 112 2.46 8.85 19.35
CA ARG A 112 2.50 8.32 20.71
C ARG A 112 3.48 7.15 20.79
N PRO A 113 4.04 6.85 22.00
CA PRO A 113 4.88 5.67 22.18
C PRO A 113 4.11 4.39 21.85
N ALA A 114 4.79 3.41 21.26
CA ALA A 114 4.23 2.07 21.06
C ALA A 114 4.14 1.31 22.39
N PRO A 115 3.13 0.44 22.59
CA PRO A 115 2.00 0.19 21.70
C PRO A 115 0.97 1.34 21.76
N SER A 116 0.42 1.72 20.61
CA SER A 116 -0.57 2.80 20.55
C SER A 116 -1.87 2.36 19.86
N THR A 117 -2.96 3.02 20.24
CA THR A 117 -4.27 2.80 19.64
C THR A 117 -4.26 3.13 18.14
N PRO A 118 -5.20 2.55 17.35
CA PRO A 118 -5.35 2.88 15.96
C PRO A 118 -5.47 4.38 15.71
N ALA A 119 -4.88 4.87 14.64
CA ALA A 119 -4.96 6.28 14.24
C ALA A 119 -6.40 6.74 13.98
N SER A 120 -7.30 5.81 13.66
CA SER A 120 -8.74 6.09 13.52
C SER A 120 -9.41 6.56 14.83
N ASN A 121 -8.80 6.28 15.98
CA ASN A 121 -9.29 6.71 17.30
C ASN A 121 -8.65 8.02 17.77
N LEU A 122 -7.79 8.62 16.96
CA LEU A 122 -7.15 9.90 17.23
C LEU A 122 -7.84 11.01 16.44
N THR A 123 -7.90 12.20 17.02
CA THR A 123 -8.21 13.40 16.24
C THR A 123 -7.09 13.66 15.25
N ARG A 124 -7.38 14.35 14.14
CA ARG A 124 -6.36 14.70 13.16
C ARG A 124 -5.24 15.54 13.75
N GLU A 125 -5.57 16.41 14.70
CA GLU A 125 -4.61 17.24 15.42
C GLU A 125 -3.66 16.37 16.28
N GLU A 126 -4.18 15.40 17.01
CA GLU A 126 -3.37 14.46 17.79
C GLU A 126 -2.50 13.57 16.90
N ALA A 127 -3.05 13.08 15.80
CA ALA A 127 -2.31 12.24 14.84
C ALA A 127 -1.18 13.00 14.15
N CYS A 128 -1.34 14.31 13.96
CA CYS A 128 -0.36 15.18 13.30
C CYS A 128 0.47 16.02 14.27
N ALA A 129 0.36 15.80 15.57
CA ALA A 129 1.05 16.61 16.60
C ALA A 129 2.58 16.66 16.46
N LYS A 130 3.17 15.65 15.81
CA LYS A 130 4.60 15.56 15.53
C LYS A 130 5.05 16.45 14.35
N TYR A 131 4.14 16.78 13.46
CA TYR A 131 4.46 17.55 12.26
C TYR A 131 4.45 19.06 12.58
N PRO A 132 5.43 19.85 12.08
CA PRO A 132 5.57 21.27 12.46
C PRO A 132 4.34 22.13 12.19
N LEU A 133 3.63 21.86 11.09
CA LEU A 133 2.40 22.59 10.71
C LEU A 133 1.12 21.89 11.17
N GLY A 134 1.24 20.83 11.99
CA GLY A 134 0.11 20.05 12.48
C GLY A 134 -0.72 19.44 11.35
N PRO A 135 -2.08 19.55 11.40
CA PRO A 135 -2.96 18.95 10.40
C PRO A 135 -2.82 19.53 8.98
N THR A 136 -2.20 20.71 8.85
CA THR A 136 -1.98 21.36 7.56
C THR A 136 -0.64 21.01 6.93
N ASP A 137 0.20 20.25 7.63
CA ASP A 137 1.47 19.80 7.10
C ASP A 137 1.25 18.83 5.93
N PRO A 138 1.86 19.06 4.75
CA PRO A 138 1.73 18.18 3.61
C PRO A 138 2.29 16.76 3.89
N ASN A 139 3.20 16.63 4.86
CA ASN A 139 3.75 15.35 5.27
C ASN A 139 2.81 14.58 6.21
N CYS A 140 1.90 15.27 6.92
CA CYS A 140 0.86 14.63 7.70
C CYS A 140 -0.33 14.28 6.80
N ASN A 141 -0.20 13.21 6.06
CA ASN A 141 -1.26 12.72 5.19
C ASN A 141 -1.81 11.39 5.67
N PHE A 142 -2.96 11.02 5.10
CA PHE A 142 -3.70 9.82 5.50
C PHE A 142 -2.90 8.53 5.38
N GLY A 143 -2.01 8.44 4.39
CA GLY A 143 -1.15 7.27 4.16
C GLY A 143 -0.04 7.08 5.19
N ASN A 144 0.27 8.12 5.98
CA ASN A 144 1.29 8.06 7.04
C ASN A 144 0.69 7.70 8.41
N LEU A 145 -0.63 7.53 8.50
CA LEU A 145 -1.31 7.17 9.74
C LEU A 145 -1.38 5.65 9.93
N ASN A 146 -1.15 5.18 11.14
CA ASN A 146 -1.28 3.77 11.50
C ASN A 146 -2.76 3.42 11.76
N TRP A 147 -3.45 2.93 10.76
CA TRP A 147 -4.88 2.64 10.80
C TRP A 147 -5.28 1.57 11.81
N LEU A 148 -4.42 0.58 12.02
CA LEU A 148 -4.65 -0.56 12.90
C LEU A 148 -3.98 -0.42 14.26
N GLY A 149 -3.26 0.69 14.47
CA GLY A 149 -2.42 0.88 15.65
C GLY A 149 -1.02 0.32 15.48
N THR A 150 -0.29 0.27 16.57
CA THR A 150 1.09 -0.24 16.62
C THR A 150 1.22 -1.24 17.74
N ASP A 151 2.09 -2.21 17.56
CA ASP A 151 2.54 -3.12 18.62
C ASP A 151 3.85 -2.62 19.26
N ASP A 152 4.41 -3.39 20.14
CA ASP A 152 5.61 -3.09 20.93
C ASP A 152 6.92 -3.59 20.28
N GLN A 153 6.89 -3.95 18.99
CA GLN A 153 8.07 -4.43 18.25
C GLN A 153 8.83 -3.31 17.58
#